data_19e5a2a569f42ea2af6e1cdf06f5d8ab
#
_entry.id   19e5a2a569f42ea2af6e1cdf06f5d8ab
#
_cell.length_a   1.000
_cell.length_b   1.000
_cell.length_c   1.000
_cell.angle_alpha   90.00
_cell.angle_beta   90.00
_cell.angle_gamma   90.00
#
_symmetry.space_group_name_H-M   'P 1'
#
loop_
_entity.id
_entity.type
_entity.pdbx_description
1 polymer ?
#
loop_
_entity_poly.entity_id
_entity_poly.type
_entity_poly.pdbx_seq_one_letter_code
_entity_poly.pdbx_strand_id
1 'polypeptide(L)'
;DIHKGQISQNALNLNFYYAFNYRRFSFPAAFSQSYIQKRSAGSWMIGASFDGSKTELNDMTIRLNEFAVGAGYAYNLVIARHWLCHLSALPTVTIYSHDYTKTLTSADEDNAPSATSTVRHDMKYHFPSAIITGRAAAVYSWRNKFAGATAVYNYSVAGDEDHLKVRRNKWRVRMFFGFRF
;
A
#
# COMPACT_ATOMS: atom_id res chain seq x y z
N ASP A 1 -22.38 21.77 5.24
CA ASP A 1 -21.30 21.88 6.25
C ASP A 1 -21.04 20.50 6.83
N ILE A 2 -19.81 19.99 6.63
CA ILE A 2 -19.37 18.70 7.18
C ILE A 2 -18.90 18.96 8.61
N HIS A 3 -19.63 18.49 9.62
CA HIS A 3 -19.21 18.59 11.00
C HIS A 3 -18.14 17.56 11.38
N LYS A 4 -17.21 17.95 12.26
CA LYS A 4 -16.14 17.10 12.77
C LYS A 4 -16.73 15.87 13.48
N GLY A 5 -16.45 14.66 12.97
CA GLY A 5 -16.93 13.39 13.51
C GLY A 5 -17.90 12.61 12.60
N GLN A 6 -18.31 13.16 11.47
CA GLN A 6 -19.22 12.51 10.52
C GLN A 6 -18.58 11.49 9.59
N ILE A 7 -17.25 11.40 9.59
CA ILE A 7 -16.49 10.46 8.76
C ILE A 7 -15.71 9.51 9.65
N SER A 8 -16.02 8.23 9.57
CA SER A 8 -15.24 7.15 10.18
C SER A 8 -14.59 6.31 9.09
N GLN A 9 -13.28 6.07 9.19
CA GLN A 9 -12.55 5.23 8.26
C GLN A 9 -11.74 4.19 9.01
N ASN A 10 -12.00 2.92 8.70
CA ASN A 10 -11.22 1.78 9.13
C ASN A 10 -10.53 1.17 7.91
N ALA A 11 -9.23 0.91 8.01
CA ALA A 11 -8.46 0.30 6.94
C ALA A 11 -7.56 -0.80 7.49
N LEU A 12 -7.53 -1.92 6.78
CA LEU A 12 -6.60 -3.03 6.99
C LEU A 12 -5.73 -3.16 5.75
N ASN A 13 -4.42 -3.08 5.93
CA ASN A 13 -3.45 -3.25 4.87
C ASN A 13 -2.48 -4.36 5.24
N LEU A 14 -2.49 -5.46 4.50
CA LEU A 14 -1.62 -6.60 4.67
C LEU A 14 -0.71 -6.71 3.45
N ASN A 15 0.60 -6.82 3.70
CA ASN A 15 1.59 -6.96 2.64
C ASN A 15 2.51 -8.13 2.94
N PHE A 16 2.67 -9.00 1.97
CA PHE A 16 3.59 -10.11 1.99
C PHE A 16 4.62 -9.97 0.88
N TYR A 17 5.89 -10.21 1.22
CA TYR A 17 7.00 -10.21 0.26
C TYR A 17 7.89 -11.42 0.49
N TYR A 18 8.27 -12.07 -0.60
CA TYR A 18 9.26 -13.15 -0.59
C TYR A 18 10.41 -12.80 -1.51
N ALA A 19 11.63 -12.87 -0.96
CA ALA A 19 12.88 -12.64 -1.70
C ALA A 19 13.57 -13.98 -1.96
N PHE A 20 13.81 -14.33 -3.22
CA PHE A 20 14.42 -15.62 -3.59
C PHE A 20 15.84 -15.77 -3.09
N ASN A 21 16.61 -14.67 -3.03
CA ASN A 21 17.98 -14.68 -2.53
C ASN A 21 18.05 -14.27 -1.03
N TYR A 22 17.14 -14.75 -0.19
CA TYR A 22 17.02 -14.35 1.20
C TYR A 22 18.29 -14.58 2.05
N ARG A 23 19.20 -15.48 1.64
CA ARG A 23 20.46 -15.77 2.35
C ARG A 23 21.49 -14.64 2.20
N ARG A 24 21.45 -13.88 1.12
CA ARG A 24 22.42 -12.81 0.83
C ARG A 24 21.79 -11.43 0.80
N PHE A 25 20.53 -11.35 0.42
CA PHE A 25 19.76 -10.12 0.33
C PHE A 25 18.86 -9.98 1.56
N SER A 26 18.91 -8.83 2.23
CA SER A 26 18.07 -8.52 3.39
C SER A 26 17.26 -7.25 3.15
N PHE A 27 15.95 -7.40 2.92
CA PHE A 27 15.03 -6.29 2.84
C PHE A 27 14.93 -5.53 4.19
N PRO A 28 14.87 -6.21 5.36
CA PRO A 28 14.88 -5.54 6.66
C PRO A 28 16.14 -4.71 6.94
N ALA A 29 17.28 -5.02 6.34
CA ALA A 29 18.49 -4.23 6.51
C ALA A 29 18.34 -2.80 5.98
N ALA A 30 17.51 -2.59 4.96
CA ALA A 30 17.28 -1.29 4.36
C ALA A 30 16.14 -0.50 5.03
N PHE A 31 15.11 -1.16 5.56
CA PHE A 31 13.87 -0.52 5.99
C PHE A 31 13.59 -0.57 7.49
N SER A 32 13.96 -1.64 8.19
CA SER A 32 13.74 -1.79 9.64
C SER A 32 15.03 -1.78 10.46
N GLN A 33 16.19 -1.82 9.81
CA GLN A 33 17.51 -1.83 10.46
C GLN A 33 17.74 -3.02 11.41
N SER A 34 16.93 -4.09 11.29
CA SER A 34 17.02 -5.29 12.13
C SER A 34 18.23 -6.15 11.79
N TYR A 35 18.82 -5.97 10.61
CA TYR A 35 19.99 -6.70 10.13
C TYR A 35 21.02 -5.78 9.53
N ILE A 36 22.29 -6.20 9.56
CA ILE A 36 23.40 -5.53 8.87
C ILE A 36 23.80 -6.40 7.68
N GLN A 37 23.57 -5.87 6.48
CA GLN A 37 24.07 -6.52 5.28
C GLN A 37 25.51 -6.07 5.00
N LYS A 38 26.44 -7.01 4.94
CA LYS A 38 27.89 -6.73 4.79
C LYS A 38 28.38 -6.72 3.35
N ARG A 39 27.61 -7.27 2.42
CA ARG A 39 27.95 -7.38 0.99
C ARG A 39 26.78 -6.98 0.13
N SER A 40 27.07 -6.37 -1.00
CA SER A 40 26.05 -6.05 -1.99
C SER A 40 25.38 -7.34 -2.49
N ALA A 41 24.07 -7.30 -2.62
CA ALA A 41 23.28 -8.42 -3.14
C ALA A 41 21.95 -7.91 -3.70
N GLY A 42 21.47 -8.61 -4.71
CA GLY A 42 20.14 -8.41 -5.24
C GLY A 42 19.29 -9.67 -5.13
N SER A 43 18.00 -9.50 -5.32
CA SER A 43 17.02 -10.58 -5.30
C SER A 43 15.84 -10.27 -6.20
N TRP A 44 15.38 -11.27 -6.91
CA TRP A 44 14.01 -11.29 -7.40
C TRP A 44 13.06 -11.40 -6.20
N MET A 45 11.93 -10.73 -6.31
CA MET A 45 10.90 -10.69 -5.27
C MET A 45 9.54 -10.97 -5.88
N ILE A 46 8.72 -11.68 -5.13
CA ILE A 46 7.28 -11.73 -5.34
C ILE A 46 6.58 -11.05 -4.16
N GLY A 47 5.44 -10.45 -4.42
CA GLY A 47 4.65 -9.79 -3.40
C GLY A 47 3.18 -10.03 -3.59
N ALA A 48 2.46 -10.03 -2.48
CA ALA A 48 1.01 -10.01 -2.45
C ALA A 48 0.56 -8.95 -1.45
N SER A 49 -0.48 -8.22 -1.78
CA SER A 49 -1.09 -7.24 -0.89
C SER A 49 -2.59 -7.44 -0.82
N PHE A 50 -3.13 -7.25 0.36
CA PHE A 50 -4.56 -7.16 0.60
C PHE A 50 -4.86 -5.82 1.25
N ASP A 51 -5.72 -5.06 0.63
CA ASP A 51 -6.20 -3.78 1.12
C ASP A 51 -7.70 -3.86 1.34
N GLY A 52 -8.13 -3.73 2.59
CA GLY A 52 -9.52 -3.65 2.97
C GLY A 52 -9.80 -2.31 3.63
N SER A 53 -10.78 -1.55 3.16
CA SER A 53 -11.19 -0.31 3.79
C SER A 53 -12.71 -0.20 3.90
N LYS A 54 -13.15 0.37 5.03
CA LYS A 54 -14.53 0.73 5.28
C LYS A 54 -14.57 2.20 5.64
N THR A 55 -15.30 2.97 4.87
CA THR A 55 -15.56 4.39 5.13
C THR A 55 -17.05 4.58 5.38
N GLU A 56 -17.37 5.15 6.51
CA GLU A 56 -18.74 5.51 6.91
C GLU A 56 -18.86 7.03 6.85
N LEU A 57 -19.85 7.51 6.12
CA LEU A 57 -20.16 8.92 5.96
C LEU A 57 -21.67 9.07 6.13
N ASN A 58 -22.13 9.55 7.29
CA ASN A 58 -23.56 9.67 7.63
C ASN A 58 -24.38 8.42 7.21
N ASP A 59 -25.12 8.54 6.11
CA ASP A 59 -26.03 7.52 5.59
C ASP A 59 -25.41 6.64 4.51
N MET A 60 -24.09 6.77 4.26
CA MET A 60 -23.38 6.06 3.20
C MET A 60 -22.23 5.25 3.80
N THR A 61 -22.18 3.97 3.46
CA THR A 61 -21.04 3.09 3.78
C THR A 61 -20.38 2.63 2.49
N ILE A 62 -19.10 2.92 2.34
CA ILE A 62 -18.27 2.45 1.23
C ILE A 62 -17.32 1.39 1.76
N ARG A 63 -17.29 0.22 1.13
CA ARG A 63 -16.30 -0.82 1.38
C ARG A 63 -15.54 -1.13 0.11
N LEU A 64 -14.21 -1.13 0.24
CA LEU A 64 -13.27 -1.42 -0.83
C LEU A 64 -12.39 -2.57 -0.35
N ASN A 65 -12.34 -3.65 -1.12
CA ASN A 65 -11.45 -4.77 -0.86
C ASN A 65 -10.67 -5.06 -2.15
N GLU A 66 -9.36 -5.05 -2.04
CA GLU A 66 -8.46 -5.23 -3.17
C GLU A 66 -7.39 -6.27 -2.83
N PHE A 67 -7.17 -7.23 -3.71
CA PHE A 67 -6.06 -8.17 -3.62
C PHE A 67 -5.19 -8.05 -4.87
N ALA A 68 -3.91 -7.75 -4.66
CA ALA A 68 -2.94 -7.56 -5.72
C ALA A 68 -1.73 -8.48 -5.54
N VAL A 69 -1.17 -8.94 -6.66
CA VAL A 69 0.06 -9.73 -6.70
C VAL A 69 1.05 -9.10 -7.66
N GLY A 70 2.33 -9.33 -7.40
CA GLY A 70 3.36 -8.78 -8.25
C GLY A 70 4.69 -9.47 -8.13
N ALA A 71 5.56 -9.19 -9.08
CA ALA A 71 6.93 -9.63 -9.09
C ALA A 71 7.85 -8.46 -9.46
N GLY A 72 9.05 -8.45 -8.90
CA GLY A 72 9.98 -7.35 -9.14
C GLY A 72 11.41 -7.71 -8.74
N TYR A 73 12.24 -6.70 -8.72
CA TYR A 73 13.65 -6.85 -8.36
C TYR A 73 14.06 -5.81 -7.32
N ALA A 74 14.91 -6.24 -6.40
CA ALA A 74 15.49 -5.40 -5.38
C ALA A 74 17.00 -5.58 -5.32
N TYR A 75 17.73 -4.51 -5.08
CA TYR A 75 19.18 -4.51 -4.95
C TYR A 75 19.62 -3.69 -3.75
N ASN A 76 20.52 -4.27 -2.94
CA ASN A 76 21.22 -3.61 -1.87
C ASN A 76 22.67 -3.41 -2.25
N LEU A 77 23.11 -2.18 -2.37
CA LEU A 77 24.50 -1.79 -2.59
C LEU A 77 25.13 -1.43 -1.23
N VAL A 78 26.18 -2.17 -0.85
CA VAL A 78 26.97 -1.88 0.35
C VAL A 78 28.26 -1.19 -0.06
N ILE A 79 28.50 0.04 0.42
CA ILE A 79 29.68 0.84 0.13
C ILE A 79 30.49 1.03 1.41
N ALA A 80 31.79 0.72 1.37
CA ALA A 80 32.76 0.93 2.46
C ALA A 80 32.28 0.36 3.83
N ARG A 81 31.45 -0.67 3.84
CA ARG A 81 30.87 -1.31 5.04
C ARG A 81 29.99 -0.42 5.93
N HIS A 82 29.86 0.85 5.62
CA HIS A 82 29.11 1.83 6.41
C HIS A 82 27.82 2.26 5.74
N TRP A 83 27.79 2.31 4.41
CA TRP A 83 26.61 2.70 3.64
C TRP A 83 25.88 1.51 3.07
N LEU A 84 24.59 1.49 3.26
CA LEU A 84 23.66 0.60 2.57
C LEU A 84 22.70 1.46 1.74
N CYS A 85 22.75 1.31 0.42
CA CYS A 85 21.79 1.91 -0.50
C CYS A 85 20.89 0.81 -1.06
N HIS A 86 19.60 1.00 -1.00
CA HIS A 86 18.59 0.07 -1.53
C HIS A 86 17.82 0.72 -2.66
N LEU A 87 17.56 -0.07 -3.69
CA LEU A 87 16.62 0.27 -4.75
C LEU A 87 15.80 -0.96 -5.12
N SER A 88 14.48 -0.80 -5.21
CA SER A 88 13.59 -1.85 -5.69
C SER A 88 12.43 -1.31 -6.51
N ALA A 89 11.97 -2.13 -7.44
CA ALA A 89 10.77 -1.88 -8.22
C ALA A 89 9.91 -3.14 -8.22
N LEU A 90 8.64 -3.00 -7.85
CA LEU A 90 7.68 -4.07 -7.77
C LEU A 90 6.41 -3.65 -8.50
N PRO A 91 6.28 -3.98 -9.80
CA PRO A 91 4.99 -3.93 -10.47
C PRO A 91 4.05 -4.98 -9.88
N THR A 92 2.82 -4.57 -9.61
CA THR A 92 1.75 -5.41 -9.08
C THR A 92 0.50 -5.21 -9.93
N VAL A 93 -0.29 -6.26 -10.04
CA VAL A 93 -1.58 -6.26 -10.74
C VAL A 93 -2.66 -6.68 -9.75
N THR A 94 -3.74 -5.95 -9.70
CA THR A 94 -4.91 -6.31 -8.91
C THR A 94 -5.60 -7.48 -9.58
N ILE A 95 -5.72 -8.59 -8.88
CA ILE A 95 -6.37 -9.82 -9.39
C ILE A 95 -7.78 -10.00 -8.84
N TYR A 96 -8.13 -9.29 -7.78
CA TYR A 96 -9.46 -9.30 -7.19
C TYR A 96 -9.76 -7.93 -6.60
N SER A 97 -10.93 -7.39 -6.95
CA SER A 97 -11.50 -6.20 -6.33
C SER A 97 -12.98 -6.41 -6.11
N HIS A 98 -13.46 -6.14 -4.90
CA HIS A 98 -14.88 -6.19 -4.57
C HIS A 98 -15.25 -4.95 -3.78
N ASP A 99 -15.91 -4.04 -4.46
CA ASP A 99 -16.28 -2.75 -3.94
C ASP A 99 -17.79 -2.62 -3.92
N TYR A 100 -18.36 -2.16 -2.80
CA TYR A 100 -19.77 -1.87 -2.73
C TYR A 100 -20.06 -0.64 -1.89
N THR A 101 -21.10 0.06 -2.29
CA THR A 101 -21.66 1.21 -1.59
C THR A 101 -23.04 0.84 -1.05
N LYS A 102 -23.28 1.12 0.23
CA LYS A 102 -24.61 1.07 0.84
C LYS A 102 -25.05 2.48 1.18
N THR A 103 -26.20 2.89 0.68
CA THR A 103 -26.84 4.16 1.04
C THR A 103 -28.13 3.86 1.77
N LEU A 104 -28.33 4.47 2.94
CA LEU A 104 -29.60 4.46 3.65
C LEU A 104 -30.46 5.57 3.08
N THR A 105 -31.52 5.23 2.39
CA THR A 105 -32.52 6.21 1.91
C THR A 105 -33.67 6.19 2.89
N SER A 106 -33.88 7.30 3.60
CA SER A 106 -35.12 7.54 4.33
C SER A 106 -36.20 7.79 3.30
N ALA A 107 -37.21 6.95 3.24
CA ALA A 107 -38.40 7.24 2.44
C ALA A 107 -39.15 8.40 3.08
N ASP A 108 -39.42 9.45 2.29
CA ASP A 108 -40.18 10.61 2.72
C ASP A 108 -41.58 10.22 3.20
N GLU A 109 -41.99 10.91 4.26
CA GLU A 109 -43.30 10.82 4.89
C GLU A 109 -44.42 11.09 3.89
N ASP A 110 -45.18 10.02 3.57
CA ASP A 110 -46.64 10.10 3.59
C ASP A 110 -47.19 8.65 3.61
N ASN A 111 -47.68 8.24 4.82
CA ASN A 111 -48.53 7.07 5.02
C ASN A 111 -48.00 5.64 4.80
N ALA A 112 -46.83 5.26 5.34
CA ALA A 112 -46.56 3.85 5.61
C ALA A 112 -45.46 3.65 6.68
N PRO A 113 -45.42 2.50 7.44
CA PRO A 113 -44.45 2.29 8.50
C PRO A 113 -43.04 2.29 7.93
N SER A 114 -42.14 3.02 8.61
CA SER A 114 -40.72 3.26 8.23
C SER A 114 -39.99 2.04 7.70
N ALA A 115 -40.02 1.84 6.41
CA ALA A 115 -39.15 0.89 5.71
C ALA A 115 -37.88 1.61 5.28
N THR A 116 -36.81 1.54 6.09
CA THR A 116 -35.47 1.96 5.69
C THR A 116 -35.02 1.05 4.55
N SER A 117 -35.10 1.53 3.32
CA SER A 117 -34.60 0.77 2.18
C SER A 117 -33.10 0.95 2.06
N THR A 118 -32.34 -0.16 2.12
CA THR A 118 -30.90 -0.18 1.87
C THR A 118 -30.67 -0.44 0.39
N VAL A 119 -30.24 0.56 -0.34
CA VAL A 119 -29.82 0.38 -1.73
C VAL A 119 -28.34 -0.02 -1.73
N ARG A 120 -28.04 -1.22 -2.20
CA ARG A 120 -26.69 -1.70 -2.40
C ARG A 120 -26.31 -1.55 -3.88
N HIS A 121 -25.28 -0.76 -4.14
CA HIS A 121 -24.71 -0.64 -5.47
C HIS A 121 -23.36 -1.34 -5.50
N ASP A 122 -23.29 -2.48 -6.19
CA ASP A 122 -22.02 -3.20 -6.40
C ASP A 122 -21.27 -2.52 -7.55
N MET A 123 -20.12 -1.93 -7.25
CA MET A 123 -19.25 -1.38 -8.27
C MET A 123 -18.39 -2.51 -8.83
N LYS A 124 -18.69 -2.95 -10.05
CA LYS A 124 -17.83 -3.89 -10.78
C LYS A 124 -16.66 -3.13 -11.38
N TYR A 125 -15.52 -3.17 -10.71
CA TYR A 125 -14.27 -2.72 -11.33
C TYR A 125 -13.83 -3.75 -12.37
N HIS A 126 -13.69 -3.30 -13.62
CA HIS A 126 -13.09 -4.10 -14.67
C HIS A 126 -11.57 -4.05 -14.54
N PHE A 127 -10.94 -5.22 -14.63
CA PHE A 127 -9.50 -5.43 -14.66
C PHE A 127 -8.83 -4.81 -15.89
N PRO A 128 -7.53 -4.40 -15.79
CA PRO A 128 -6.60 -4.51 -14.67
C PRO A 128 -6.18 -3.15 -14.10
N SER A 129 -6.25 -2.96 -12.79
CA SER A 129 -5.47 -1.90 -12.18
C SER A 129 -4.03 -2.37 -11.98
N ALA A 130 -3.08 -1.59 -12.49
CA ALA A 130 -1.67 -1.86 -12.32
C ALA A 130 -1.07 -0.83 -11.36
N ILE A 131 -0.28 -1.32 -10.40
CA ILE A 131 0.42 -0.49 -9.44
C ILE A 131 1.92 -0.75 -9.56
N ILE A 132 2.72 0.28 -9.72
CA ILE A 132 4.18 0.17 -9.68
C ILE A 132 4.65 0.77 -8.36
N THR A 133 5.24 -0.07 -7.51
CA THR A 133 5.84 0.38 -6.26
C THR A 133 7.37 0.46 -6.41
N GLY A 134 7.91 1.67 -6.37
CA GLY A 134 9.33 1.94 -6.25
C GLY A 134 9.72 2.20 -4.80
N ARG A 135 10.86 1.65 -4.35
CA ARG A 135 11.41 1.92 -3.01
C ARG A 135 12.89 2.22 -3.11
N ALA A 136 13.32 3.22 -2.39
CA ALA A 136 14.72 3.57 -2.19
C ALA A 136 15.01 3.74 -0.72
N ALA A 137 16.23 3.39 -0.30
CA ALA A 137 16.72 3.67 1.04
C ALA A 137 18.22 3.98 1.00
N ALA A 138 18.65 4.86 1.87
CA ALA A 138 20.07 5.12 2.14
C ALA A 138 20.27 5.10 3.66
N VAL A 139 21.19 4.27 4.12
CA VAL A 139 21.48 4.07 5.54
C VAL A 139 22.96 4.17 5.76
N TYR A 140 23.35 5.00 6.70
CA TYR A 140 24.71 5.10 7.20
C TYR A 140 24.81 4.50 8.59
N SER A 141 25.74 3.58 8.80
CA SER A 141 25.96 2.90 10.07
C SER A 141 27.38 3.16 10.58
N TRP A 142 27.52 3.58 11.84
CA TRP A 142 28.82 3.74 12.50
C TRP A 142 28.76 3.21 13.93
N ARG A 143 29.65 2.29 14.24
CA ARG A 143 29.64 1.58 15.52
C ARG A 143 28.25 0.98 15.82
N ASN A 144 27.63 1.39 16.91
CA ASN A 144 26.29 0.99 17.33
C ASN A 144 25.17 1.96 16.91
N LYS A 145 25.46 2.99 16.12
CA LYS A 145 24.51 4.00 15.67
C LYS A 145 24.19 3.82 14.18
N PHE A 146 23.01 4.27 13.78
CA PHE A 146 22.64 4.35 12.37
C PHE A 146 21.73 5.54 12.12
N ALA A 147 21.83 6.10 10.95
CA ALA A 147 20.91 7.12 10.44
C ALA A 147 20.59 6.82 8.98
N GLY A 148 19.42 7.21 8.54
CA GLY A 148 19.06 6.97 7.15
C GLY A 148 17.76 7.62 6.72
N ALA A 149 17.48 7.44 5.44
CA ALA A 149 16.24 7.87 4.82
C ALA A 149 15.69 6.75 3.93
N THR A 150 14.37 6.65 3.89
CA THR A 150 13.65 5.76 2.97
C THR A 150 12.66 6.58 2.17
N ALA A 151 12.49 6.22 0.91
CA ALA A 151 11.47 6.76 0.03
C ALA A 151 10.67 5.63 -0.58
N VAL A 152 9.36 5.79 -0.63
CA VAL A 152 8.44 4.88 -1.30
C VAL A 152 7.61 5.69 -2.28
N TYR A 153 7.57 5.24 -3.51
CA TYR A 153 6.79 5.81 -4.59
C TYR A 153 5.81 4.77 -5.12
N ASN A 154 4.54 5.12 -5.17
CA ASN A 154 3.49 4.29 -5.74
C ASN A 154 2.85 5.03 -6.90
N TYR A 155 2.87 4.42 -8.05
CA TYR A 155 2.15 4.85 -9.23
C TYR A 155 1.05 3.83 -9.52
N SER A 156 -0.21 4.26 -9.51
CA SER A 156 -1.33 3.41 -9.84
C SER A 156 -2.12 3.97 -11.01
N VAL A 157 -2.52 3.08 -11.88
CA VAL A 157 -3.44 3.36 -12.99
C VAL A 157 -4.65 2.46 -12.79
N ALA A 158 -5.78 3.06 -12.55
CA ALA A 158 -7.07 2.38 -12.52
C ALA A 158 -7.98 3.04 -13.57
N GLY A 159 -8.72 2.25 -14.33
CA GLY A 159 -9.65 2.80 -15.29
C GLY A 159 -10.37 1.73 -16.08
N ASP A 160 -11.61 2.03 -16.42
CA ASP A 160 -12.41 1.28 -17.39
C ASP A 160 -12.03 1.74 -18.80
N GLU A 161 -12.12 0.83 -19.77
CA GLU A 161 -11.68 1.10 -21.15
C GLU A 161 -12.44 2.26 -21.82
N ASP A 162 -13.62 2.63 -21.33
CA ASP A 162 -14.48 3.60 -22.04
C ASP A 162 -14.65 4.97 -21.38
N HIS A 163 -14.44 5.20 -20.07
CA HIS A 163 -14.92 6.49 -19.49
C HIS A 163 -14.03 7.20 -18.47
N LEU A 164 -13.14 6.56 -17.72
CA LEU A 164 -12.34 7.28 -16.70
C LEU A 164 -10.99 6.64 -16.41
N LYS A 165 -9.93 7.26 -16.84
CA LYS A 165 -8.56 6.87 -16.47
C LYS A 165 -8.11 7.66 -15.25
N VAL A 166 -8.10 7.04 -14.07
CA VAL A 166 -7.59 7.65 -12.85
C VAL A 166 -6.12 7.28 -12.66
N ARG A 167 -5.25 8.28 -12.68
CA ARG A 167 -3.83 8.14 -12.37
C ARG A 167 -3.58 8.69 -10.98
N ARG A 168 -3.02 7.89 -10.10
CA ARG A 168 -2.65 8.31 -8.75
C ARG A 168 -1.15 8.17 -8.53
N ASN A 169 -0.53 9.26 -8.10
CA ASN A 169 0.86 9.29 -7.65
C ASN A 169 0.89 9.49 -6.13
N LYS A 170 1.59 8.64 -5.41
CA LYS A 170 1.78 8.77 -3.97
C LYS A 170 3.24 8.53 -3.63
N TRP A 171 3.84 9.45 -2.91
CA TRP A 171 5.19 9.29 -2.41
C TRP A 171 5.22 9.50 -0.89
N ARG A 172 6.15 8.82 -0.24
CA ARG A 172 6.40 8.93 1.20
C ARG A 172 7.90 8.90 1.43
N VAL A 173 8.41 9.87 2.16
CA VAL A 173 9.80 9.91 2.64
C VAL A 173 9.77 9.81 4.15
N ARG A 174 10.69 9.02 4.71
CA ARG A 174 10.90 8.88 6.15
C ARG A 174 12.39 9.00 6.42
N MET A 175 12.77 9.80 7.40
CA MET A 175 14.10 9.86 7.97
C MET A 175 14.08 9.17 9.33
N PHE A 176 15.19 8.55 9.71
CA PHE A 176 15.30 7.84 10.98
C PHE A 176 16.73 7.90 11.51
N PHE A 177 16.83 7.82 12.82
CA PHE A 177 18.07 7.67 13.56
C PHE A 177 17.84 6.65 14.67
N GLY A 178 18.85 5.85 15.01
CA GLY A 178 18.71 4.83 16.03
C GLY A 178 20.04 4.27 16.52
N PHE A 179 19.90 3.42 17.53
CA PHE A 179 21.01 2.71 18.17
C PHE A 179 20.76 1.21 18.09
N ARG A 180 21.83 0.41 17.99
CA ARG A 180 21.83 -1.04 18.15
C ARG A 180 22.48 -1.36 19.47
N PHE A 181 21.84 -2.18 20.25
CA PHE A 181 22.36 -2.71 21.53
C PHE A 181 23.01 -4.06 21.30
#